data_3541ceb05c64e776306d39392571f58b
#
_entry.id   3541ceb05c64e776306d39392571f58b
#
_cell.length_a   1.000
_cell.length_b   1.000
_cell.length_c   1.000
_cell.angle_alpha   90.00
_cell.angle_beta   90.00
_cell.angle_gamma   90.00
#
_symmetry.space_group_name_H-M   'P 1'
#
loop_
_entity.id
_entity.type
_entity.pdbx_description
1 polymer ?
#
loop_
_entity_poly.entity_id
_entity_poly.type
_entity_poly.pdbx_seq_one_letter_code
_entity_poly.pdbx_strand_id
1 'polypeptide(L)'
;MIRLFIAEDQSMLLSALGSLLDLEEDMEQATNGEEALTAILKLEPDVCLMDIEMPVKSGLEVAEELAKQGAKTKIIILTTFARPGYFERAVKSNVHGYLLKDGEIDDLADAIRKCTEGKRTFSPELTFNAVRETNPLTEREQDILRLAYIGKTTKEISEELFLSSGTVRNYISEIMQKLDAKNRMEAARIAEGKGWI
;
A
#
# COMPACT_ATOMS: atom_id res chain seq x y z
N MET A 1 18.31 19.63 -9.11
CA MET A 1 18.32 19.03 -7.77
C MET A 1 16.99 18.30 -7.61
N ILE A 2 16.96 17.06 -7.16
CA ILE A 2 15.73 16.27 -6.99
C ILE A 2 15.20 16.59 -5.59
N ARG A 3 13.95 17.05 -5.48
CA ARG A 3 13.28 17.25 -4.19
C ARG A 3 12.70 15.91 -3.75
N LEU A 4 13.25 15.36 -2.68
CA LEU A 4 12.86 14.09 -2.12
C LEU A 4 12.01 14.28 -0.86
N PHE A 5 10.92 13.53 -0.76
CA PHE A 5 10.09 13.41 0.44
C PHE A 5 10.14 11.98 0.96
N ILE A 6 10.24 11.79 2.27
CA ILE A 6 10.23 10.46 2.89
C ILE A 6 9.07 10.36 3.89
N ALA A 7 8.21 9.38 3.69
CA ALA A 7 7.13 9.01 4.60
C ALA A 7 7.45 7.65 5.24
N GLU A 8 7.83 7.69 6.52
CA GLU A 8 8.32 6.52 7.28
C GLU A 8 8.09 6.79 8.77
N ASP A 9 7.50 5.85 9.50
CA ASP A 9 7.24 6.01 10.94
C ASP A 9 8.44 5.64 11.83
N GLN A 10 9.43 4.91 11.29
CA GLN A 10 10.62 4.49 12.00
C GLN A 10 11.74 5.54 11.88
N SER A 11 11.92 6.36 12.90
CA SER A 11 12.91 7.45 12.93
C SER A 11 14.35 7.03 12.64
N MET A 12 14.73 5.80 13.02
CA MET A 12 16.05 5.26 12.74
C MET A 12 16.28 5.04 11.24
N LEU A 13 15.26 4.53 10.53
CA LEU A 13 15.32 4.31 9.09
C LEU A 13 15.31 5.64 8.33
N LEU A 14 14.52 6.62 8.79
CA LEU A 14 14.54 7.99 8.26
C LEU A 14 15.94 8.60 8.31
N SER A 15 16.59 8.55 9.47
CA SER A 15 17.95 9.09 9.65
C SER A 15 18.98 8.35 8.78
N ALA A 16 18.87 7.03 8.67
CA ALA A 16 19.75 6.23 7.83
C ALA A 16 19.61 6.57 6.35
N LEU A 17 18.38 6.67 5.85
CA LEU A 17 18.09 7.04 4.45
C LEU A 17 18.57 8.45 4.14
N GLY A 18 18.35 9.42 5.05
CA GLY A 18 18.83 10.80 4.89
C GLY A 18 20.34 10.87 4.74
N SER A 19 21.07 10.24 5.67
CA SER A 19 22.55 10.23 5.65
C SER A 19 23.12 9.48 4.45
N LEU A 20 22.52 8.35 4.06
CA LEU A 20 23.01 7.52 2.95
C LEU A 20 22.75 8.15 1.58
N LEU A 21 21.70 8.94 1.45
CA LEU A 21 21.38 9.64 0.19
C LEU A 21 22.04 10.99 0.06
N ASP A 22 22.87 11.41 1.04
CA ASP A 22 23.58 12.71 1.09
C ASP A 22 22.62 13.91 0.94
N LEU A 23 21.43 13.81 1.58
CA LEU A 23 20.32 14.74 1.40
C LEU A 23 19.98 15.51 2.69
N GLU A 24 20.97 15.72 3.58
CA GLU A 24 20.72 16.24 4.95
C GLU A 24 20.08 17.63 5.01
N GLU A 25 20.13 18.46 3.94
CA GLU A 25 19.65 19.83 3.99
C GLU A 25 18.29 20.09 3.32
N ASP A 26 17.80 19.19 2.42
CA ASP A 26 16.56 19.42 1.65
C ASP A 26 15.55 18.27 1.73
N MET A 27 15.62 17.46 2.79
CA MET A 27 14.74 16.30 2.95
C MET A 27 13.52 16.65 3.82
N GLU A 28 12.35 16.66 3.24
CA GLU A 28 11.09 16.74 3.97
C GLU A 28 10.57 15.36 4.34
N GLN A 29 9.96 15.24 5.52
CA GLN A 29 9.57 13.94 6.08
C GLN A 29 8.21 13.99 6.79
N ALA A 30 7.54 12.83 6.85
CA ALA A 30 6.37 12.60 7.67
C ALA A 30 6.44 11.23 8.33
N THR A 31 5.81 11.09 9.49
CA THR A 31 5.78 9.87 10.30
C THR A 31 4.45 9.14 10.27
N ASN A 32 3.48 9.65 9.53
CA ASN A 32 2.19 9.01 9.30
C ASN A 32 1.61 9.39 7.94
N GLY A 33 0.67 8.60 7.44
CA GLY A 33 0.13 8.75 6.10
C GLY A 33 -0.72 10.00 5.89
N GLU A 34 -1.39 10.53 6.89
CA GLU A 34 -2.20 11.75 6.76
C GLU A 34 -1.33 13.00 6.63
N GLU A 35 -0.27 13.10 7.42
CA GLU A 35 0.75 14.14 7.28
C GLU A 35 1.45 14.04 5.94
N ALA A 36 1.83 12.82 5.51
CA ALA A 36 2.45 12.58 4.23
C ALA A 36 1.59 13.06 3.06
N LEU A 37 0.30 12.70 3.04
CA LEU A 37 -0.64 13.14 2.01
C LEU A 37 -0.73 14.66 1.93
N THR A 38 -0.91 15.31 3.08
CA THR A 38 -1.04 16.77 3.17
C THR A 38 0.23 17.48 2.70
N ALA A 39 1.39 17.00 3.14
CA ALA A 39 2.68 17.58 2.78
C ALA A 39 2.99 17.38 1.28
N ILE A 40 2.80 16.18 0.73
CA ILE A 40 3.04 15.90 -0.68
C ILE A 40 2.19 16.78 -1.60
N LEU A 41 0.90 16.97 -1.27
CA LEU A 41 0.00 17.84 -2.05
C LEU A 41 0.41 19.30 -1.99
N LYS A 42 0.97 19.76 -0.87
CA LYS A 42 1.40 21.15 -0.67
C LYS A 42 2.75 21.45 -1.29
N LEU A 43 3.71 20.52 -1.15
CA LEU A 43 5.10 20.73 -1.51
C LEU A 43 5.41 20.31 -2.93
N GLU A 44 4.62 19.39 -3.50
CA GLU A 44 4.79 18.78 -4.82
C GLU A 44 6.25 18.31 -5.04
N PRO A 45 6.78 17.40 -4.18
CA PRO A 45 8.14 16.88 -4.37
C PRO A 45 8.25 16.09 -5.66
N ASP A 46 9.47 15.97 -6.20
CA ASP A 46 9.69 15.21 -7.43
C ASP A 46 9.52 13.71 -7.20
N VAL A 47 10.02 13.20 -6.06
CA VAL A 47 9.93 11.80 -5.66
C VAL A 47 9.52 11.70 -4.19
N CYS A 48 8.67 10.73 -3.87
CA CYS A 48 8.35 10.33 -2.51
C CYS A 48 8.74 8.86 -2.30
N LEU A 49 9.57 8.61 -1.30
CA LEU A 49 9.77 7.28 -0.71
C LEU A 49 8.70 7.08 0.36
N MET A 50 7.96 5.99 0.29
CA MET A 50 6.80 5.79 1.14
C MET A 50 6.75 4.38 1.70
N ASP A 51 6.76 4.26 3.02
CA ASP A 51 6.46 3.00 3.68
C ASP A 51 4.98 2.65 3.54
N ILE A 52 4.66 1.35 3.54
CA ILE A 52 3.28 0.87 3.55
C ILE A 52 2.68 0.97 4.95
N GLU A 53 3.42 0.51 5.96
CA GLU A 53 2.89 0.31 7.31
C GLU A 53 3.06 1.57 8.17
N MET A 54 2.30 2.61 7.87
CA MET A 54 2.29 3.85 8.64
C MET A 54 1.00 4.00 9.47
N PRO A 55 1.07 4.68 10.64
CA PRO A 55 -0.11 5.03 11.43
C PRO A 55 -1.10 5.93 10.66
N VAL A 56 -2.35 5.94 11.09
CA VAL A 56 -3.47 6.76 10.61
C VAL A 56 -3.91 6.37 9.21
N LYS A 57 -3.00 6.37 8.24
CA LYS A 57 -3.25 6.01 6.84
C LYS A 57 -2.03 5.27 6.29
N SER A 58 -2.24 4.12 5.68
CA SER A 58 -1.15 3.36 5.06
C SER A 58 -0.60 4.05 3.82
N GLY A 59 0.66 3.77 3.46
CA GLY A 59 1.27 4.35 2.27
C GLY A 59 0.55 3.99 0.97
N LEU A 60 -0.10 2.83 0.90
CA LEU A 60 -0.92 2.45 -0.25
C LEU A 60 -2.19 3.30 -0.35
N GLU A 61 -2.86 3.60 0.77
CA GLU A 61 -4.01 4.51 0.78
C GLU A 61 -3.60 5.92 0.37
N VAL A 62 -2.44 6.39 0.82
CA VAL A 62 -1.89 7.68 0.38
C VAL A 62 -1.63 7.68 -1.13
N ALA A 63 -1.00 6.63 -1.66
CA ALA A 63 -0.74 6.49 -3.09
C ALA A 63 -2.02 6.47 -3.93
N GLU A 64 -3.05 5.75 -3.46
CA GLU A 64 -4.38 5.71 -4.09
C GLU A 64 -5.05 7.09 -4.12
N GLU A 65 -4.95 7.85 -3.03
CA GLU A 65 -5.52 9.20 -2.95
C GLU A 65 -4.77 10.21 -3.82
N LEU A 66 -3.44 10.17 -3.82
CA LEU A 66 -2.61 11.00 -4.69
C LEU A 66 -2.90 10.73 -6.17
N ALA A 67 -3.07 9.46 -6.55
CA ALA A 67 -3.44 9.07 -7.91
C ALA A 67 -4.82 9.63 -8.30
N LYS A 68 -5.83 9.54 -7.42
CA LYS A 68 -7.18 10.12 -7.64
C LYS A 68 -7.14 11.64 -7.82
N GLN A 69 -6.25 12.32 -7.13
CA GLN A 69 -6.08 13.78 -7.20
C GLN A 69 -5.18 14.22 -8.35
N GLY A 70 -4.62 13.28 -9.12
CA GLY A 70 -3.74 13.60 -10.25
C GLY A 70 -2.40 14.21 -9.84
N ALA A 71 -1.89 13.87 -8.65
CA ALA A 71 -0.60 14.34 -8.16
C ALA A 71 0.53 13.90 -9.11
N LYS A 72 1.50 14.81 -9.32
CA LYS A 72 2.63 14.58 -10.25
C LYS A 72 3.82 13.92 -9.56
N THR A 73 3.85 13.91 -8.24
CA THR A 73 4.91 13.30 -7.43
C THR A 73 5.09 11.84 -7.80
N LYS A 74 6.33 11.45 -8.03
CA LYS A 74 6.68 10.04 -8.30
C LYS A 74 6.75 9.27 -7.00
N ILE A 75 5.99 8.18 -6.88
CA ILE A 75 5.92 7.40 -5.64
C ILE A 75 6.74 6.12 -5.80
N ILE A 76 7.66 5.90 -4.85
CA ILE A 76 8.38 4.65 -4.66
C ILE A 76 7.94 4.07 -3.32
N ILE A 77 7.27 2.93 -3.35
CA ILE A 77 6.89 2.20 -2.14
C ILE A 77 8.10 1.40 -1.65
N LEU A 78 8.36 1.50 -0.34
CA LEU A 78 9.31 0.67 0.38
C LEU A 78 8.55 -0.27 1.31
N THR A 79 8.89 -1.56 1.32
CA THR A 79 8.20 -2.54 2.15
C THR A 79 9.15 -3.60 2.70
N THR A 80 8.87 -4.09 3.90
CA THR A 80 9.55 -5.27 4.46
C THR A 80 8.87 -6.58 4.04
N PHE A 81 7.64 -6.53 3.55
CA PHE A 81 6.82 -7.72 3.28
C PHE A 81 6.34 -7.77 1.82
N ALA A 82 6.64 -8.88 1.16
CA ALA A 82 6.19 -9.17 -0.19
C ALA A 82 4.74 -9.71 -0.23
N ARG A 83 3.75 -8.91 0.25
CA ARG A 83 2.33 -9.31 0.19
C ARG A 83 1.80 -9.12 -1.23
N PRO A 84 1.22 -10.16 -1.87
CA PRO A 84 0.76 -10.07 -3.26
C PRO A 84 -0.25 -8.95 -3.53
N GLY A 85 -1.20 -8.77 -2.62
CA GLY A 85 -2.23 -7.74 -2.73
C GLY A 85 -1.68 -6.31 -2.62
N TYR A 86 -0.61 -6.10 -1.89
CA TYR A 86 0.05 -4.79 -1.81
C TYR A 86 0.67 -4.40 -3.14
N PHE A 87 1.31 -5.35 -3.82
CA PHE A 87 1.86 -5.11 -5.16
C PHE A 87 0.76 -4.76 -6.16
N GLU A 88 -0.35 -5.50 -6.15
CA GLU A 88 -1.50 -5.23 -7.03
C GLU A 88 -2.08 -3.83 -6.81
N ARG A 89 -2.26 -3.42 -5.55
CA ARG A 89 -2.72 -2.06 -5.19
C ARG A 89 -1.73 -0.99 -5.63
N ALA A 90 -0.44 -1.20 -5.40
CA ALA A 90 0.61 -0.30 -5.83
C ALA A 90 0.60 -0.08 -7.35
N VAL A 91 0.48 -1.15 -8.13
CA VAL A 91 0.37 -1.08 -9.59
C VAL A 91 -0.89 -0.34 -10.04
N LYS A 92 -2.04 -0.62 -9.42
CA LYS A 92 -3.32 0.08 -9.70
C LYS A 92 -3.23 1.59 -9.40
N SER A 93 -2.50 1.96 -8.34
CA SER A 93 -2.27 3.35 -7.96
C SER A 93 -1.18 4.05 -8.79
N ASN A 94 -0.68 3.37 -9.82
CA ASN A 94 0.28 3.92 -10.76
C ASN A 94 1.62 4.35 -10.12
N VAL A 95 2.06 3.67 -9.05
CA VAL A 95 3.36 3.96 -8.42
C VAL A 95 4.52 3.73 -9.39
N HIS A 96 5.61 4.43 -9.15
CA HIS A 96 6.79 4.42 -10.02
C HIS A 96 7.86 3.42 -9.56
N GLY A 97 7.83 3.04 -8.28
CA GLY A 97 8.71 2.02 -7.74
C GLY A 97 8.02 1.18 -6.64
N TYR A 98 8.47 -0.06 -6.49
CA TYR A 98 8.05 -0.95 -5.40
C TYR A 98 9.22 -1.84 -5.03
N LEU A 99 9.89 -1.53 -3.91
CA LEU A 99 11.17 -2.07 -3.51
C LEU A 99 11.10 -2.67 -2.09
N LEU A 100 12.00 -3.60 -1.81
CA LEU A 100 12.21 -4.12 -0.47
C LEU A 100 13.08 -3.17 0.34
N LYS A 101 12.77 -2.99 1.65
CA LYS A 101 13.54 -2.16 2.59
C LYS A 101 14.92 -2.74 2.94
N ASP A 102 15.10 -4.05 2.75
CA ASP A 102 16.35 -4.77 2.98
C ASP A 102 17.25 -4.85 1.73
N GLY A 103 16.85 -4.18 0.63
CA GLY A 103 17.64 -4.04 -0.57
C GLY A 103 18.89 -3.17 -0.38
N GLU A 104 19.82 -3.23 -1.35
CA GLU A 104 21.01 -2.39 -1.31
C GLU A 104 20.67 -0.91 -1.54
N ILE A 105 21.36 -0.02 -0.85
CA ILE A 105 21.12 1.44 -0.95
C ILE A 105 21.38 1.97 -2.35
N ASP A 106 22.32 1.37 -3.07
CA ASP A 106 22.63 1.74 -4.45
C ASP A 106 21.45 1.46 -5.38
N ASP A 107 20.72 0.37 -5.15
CA ASP A 107 19.50 0.02 -5.90
C ASP A 107 18.40 1.05 -5.64
N LEU A 108 18.26 1.53 -4.41
CA LEU A 108 17.32 2.59 -4.06
C LEU A 108 17.68 3.92 -4.74
N ALA A 109 18.97 4.31 -4.69
CA ALA A 109 19.45 5.52 -5.35
C ALA A 109 19.23 5.46 -6.87
N ASP A 110 19.49 4.31 -7.48
CA ASP A 110 19.21 4.07 -8.90
C ASP A 110 17.72 4.10 -9.23
N ALA A 111 16.88 3.56 -8.36
CA ALA A 111 15.43 3.60 -8.54
C ALA A 111 14.91 5.06 -8.50
N ILE A 112 15.42 5.89 -7.58
CA ILE A 112 15.08 7.31 -7.51
C ILE A 112 15.44 8.01 -8.82
N ARG A 113 16.67 7.82 -9.34
CA ARG A 113 17.12 8.41 -10.60
C ARG A 113 16.24 7.96 -11.79
N LYS A 114 16.00 6.65 -11.92
CA LYS A 114 15.13 6.08 -12.96
C LYS A 114 13.71 6.63 -12.88
N CYS A 115 13.22 6.81 -11.69
CA CYS A 115 11.88 7.35 -11.42
C CYS A 115 11.74 8.78 -11.93
N THR A 116 12.75 9.64 -11.73
CA THR A 116 12.75 11.03 -12.26
C THR A 116 12.76 11.07 -13.78
N GLU A 117 13.34 10.06 -14.43
CA GLU A 117 13.31 9.89 -15.90
C GLU A 117 11.97 9.31 -16.42
N GLY A 118 11.01 9.06 -15.53
CA GLY A 118 9.71 8.46 -15.88
C GLY A 118 9.74 6.93 -16.06
N LYS A 119 10.85 6.28 -15.70
CA LYS A 119 10.97 4.82 -15.72
C LYS A 119 10.41 4.24 -14.41
N ARG A 120 9.94 3.00 -14.47
CA ARG A 120 9.45 2.27 -13.30
C ARG A 120 10.47 1.22 -12.85
N THR A 121 10.57 1.02 -11.54
CA THR A 121 11.47 0.03 -10.94
C THR A 121 10.73 -0.81 -9.91
N PHE A 122 10.68 -2.11 -10.14
CA PHE A 122 10.04 -3.08 -9.23
C PHE A 122 11.05 -4.17 -8.88
N SER A 123 11.14 -4.54 -7.58
CA SER A 123 11.95 -5.68 -7.16
C SER A 123 11.44 -6.97 -7.82
N PRO A 124 12.33 -7.77 -8.42
CA PRO A 124 11.93 -9.01 -9.11
C PRO A 124 11.18 -9.97 -8.21
N GLU A 125 11.58 -10.11 -6.94
CA GLU A 125 10.95 -10.98 -5.95
C GLU A 125 9.49 -10.58 -5.69
N LEU A 126 9.21 -9.28 -5.56
CA LEU A 126 7.86 -8.77 -5.34
C LEU A 126 6.97 -9.02 -6.55
N THR A 127 7.50 -8.82 -7.74
CA THR A 127 6.79 -9.11 -9.01
C THR A 127 6.48 -10.60 -9.16
N PHE A 128 7.44 -11.46 -8.84
CA PHE A 128 7.27 -12.91 -8.95
C PHE A 128 6.19 -13.43 -7.98
N ASN A 129 6.17 -12.96 -6.74
CA ASN A 129 5.19 -13.35 -5.75
C ASN A 129 3.77 -12.90 -6.14
N ALA A 130 3.63 -11.70 -6.67
CA ALA A 130 2.34 -11.18 -7.13
C ALA A 130 1.74 -11.96 -8.30
N VAL A 131 2.58 -12.46 -9.22
CA VAL A 131 2.12 -13.27 -10.36
C VAL A 131 1.64 -14.66 -9.91
N ARG A 132 2.24 -15.21 -8.86
CA ARG A 132 1.86 -16.56 -8.34
C ARG A 132 0.57 -16.57 -7.54
N GLU A 133 0.24 -15.48 -6.88
CA GLU A 133 -0.89 -15.41 -5.95
C GLU A 133 -1.83 -14.25 -6.32
N THR A 134 -2.72 -14.48 -7.26
CA THR A 134 -3.74 -13.51 -7.63
C THR A 134 -4.88 -13.48 -6.61
N ASN A 135 -5.43 -12.28 -6.37
CA ASN A 135 -6.57 -12.11 -5.48
C ASN A 135 -7.84 -12.78 -6.08
N PRO A 136 -8.42 -13.80 -5.44
CA PRO A 136 -9.63 -14.46 -5.94
C PRO A 136 -10.90 -13.68 -5.62
N LEU A 137 -10.81 -12.62 -4.81
CA LEU A 137 -11.96 -11.85 -4.33
C LEU A 137 -12.27 -10.68 -5.27
N THR A 138 -13.55 -10.50 -5.56
CA THR A 138 -14.06 -9.28 -6.19
C THR A 138 -13.97 -8.09 -5.23
N GLU A 139 -14.02 -6.86 -5.75
CA GLU A 139 -14.01 -5.65 -4.91
C GLU A 139 -15.14 -5.66 -3.87
N ARG A 140 -16.33 -6.13 -4.25
CA ARG A 140 -17.48 -6.24 -3.34
C ARG A 140 -17.26 -7.24 -2.22
N GLU A 141 -16.61 -8.37 -2.51
CA GLU A 141 -16.23 -9.37 -1.50
C GLU A 141 -15.17 -8.82 -0.56
N GLN A 142 -14.21 -8.06 -1.08
CA GLN A 142 -13.19 -7.37 -0.26
C GLN A 142 -13.83 -6.36 0.70
N ASP A 143 -14.80 -5.53 0.24
CA ASP A 143 -15.50 -4.57 1.09
C ASP A 143 -16.22 -5.27 2.24
N ILE A 144 -16.96 -6.35 1.94
CA ILE A 144 -17.66 -7.14 2.96
C ILE A 144 -16.67 -7.72 3.96
N LEU A 145 -15.53 -8.23 3.48
CA LEU A 145 -14.54 -8.88 4.32
C LEU A 145 -13.75 -7.89 5.19
N ARG A 146 -13.48 -6.67 4.70
CA ARG A 146 -12.91 -5.57 5.51
C ARG A 146 -13.81 -5.25 6.72
N LEU A 147 -15.11 -5.10 6.47
CA LEU A 147 -16.08 -4.84 7.54
C LEU A 147 -16.18 -6.01 8.51
N ALA A 148 -16.12 -7.25 8.02
CA ALA A 148 -16.09 -8.44 8.87
C ALA A 148 -14.81 -8.49 9.72
N TYR A 149 -13.65 -8.10 9.16
CA TYR A 149 -12.36 -8.07 9.85
C TYR A 149 -12.35 -7.13 11.06
N ILE A 150 -12.95 -5.96 10.93
CA ILE A 150 -13.11 -5.00 12.04
C ILE A 150 -14.26 -5.36 13.00
N GLY A 151 -14.84 -6.56 12.86
CA GLY A 151 -15.80 -7.12 13.82
C GLY A 151 -17.27 -6.77 13.57
N LYS A 152 -17.64 -6.14 12.45
CA LYS A 152 -19.04 -5.81 12.16
C LYS A 152 -19.89 -7.07 11.98
N THR A 153 -21.11 -7.01 12.48
CA THR A 153 -22.12 -8.07 12.30
C THR A 153 -22.66 -8.07 10.87
N THR A 154 -23.27 -9.18 10.45
CA THR A 154 -23.94 -9.27 9.13
C THR A 154 -24.98 -8.16 8.92
N LYS A 155 -25.68 -7.74 9.99
CA LYS A 155 -26.66 -6.66 9.95
C LYS A 155 -25.99 -5.32 9.68
N GLU A 156 -24.94 -4.96 10.43
CA GLU A 156 -24.20 -3.72 10.24
C GLU A 156 -23.55 -3.64 8.86
N ILE A 157 -22.98 -4.76 8.36
CA ILE A 157 -22.44 -4.84 7.00
C ILE A 157 -23.55 -4.60 5.95
N SER A 158 -24.74 -5.19 6.17
CA SER A 158 -25.86 -5.03 5.24
C SER A 158 -26.37 -3.59 5.18
N GLU A 159 -26.42 -2.90 6.32
CA GLU A 159 -26.80 -1.49 6.42
C GLU A 159 -25.76 -0.58 5.74
N GLU A 160 -24.48 -0.78 6.01
CA GLU A 160 -23.40 0.06 5.50
C GLU A 160 -23.20 -0.09 3.97
N LEU A 161 -23.35 -1.30 3.46
CA LEU A 161 -23.19 -1.59 2.04
C LEU A 161 -24.49 -1.55 1.24
N PHE A 162 -25.61 -1.17 1.86
CA PHE A 162 -26.94 -1.13 1.24
C PHE A 162 -27.35 -2.47 0.60
N LEU A 163 -27.11 -3.57 1.32
CA LEU A 163 -27.45 -4.94 0.92
C LEU A 163 -28.50 -5.55 1.85
N SER A 164 -29.11 -6.66 1.43
CA SER A 164 -29.87 -7.49 2.38
C SER A 164 -28.93 -8.35 3.24
N SER A 165 -29.33 -8.66 4.47
CA SER A 165 -28.56 -9.58 5.32
C SER A 165 -28.43 -10.99 4.70
N GLY A 166 -29.37 -11.41 3.83
CA GLY A 166 -29.27 -12.63 3.06
C GLY A 166 -28.16 -12.57 2.02
N THR A 167 -28.09 -11.45 1.29
CA THR A 167 -27.03 -11.21 0.31
C THR A 167 -25.64 -11.20 0.96
N VAL A 168 -25.49 -10.55 2.11
CA VAL A 168 -24.21 -10.55 2.86
C VAL A 168 -23.80 -11.97 3.27
N ARG A 169 -24.76 -12.79 3.75
CA ARG A 169 -24.47 -14.19 4.10
C ARG A 169 -23.99 -15.01 2.89
N ASN A 170 -24.63 -14.80 1.72
CA ASN A 170 -24.21 -15.49 0.50
C ASN A 170 -22.77 -15.11 0.11
N TYR A 171 -22.45 -13.82 0.09
CA TYR A 171 -21.07 -13.37 -0.16
C TYR A 171 -20.07 -13.96 0.83
N ILE A 172 -20.36 -13.96 2.12
CA ILE A 172 -19.49 -14.57 3.14
C ILE A 172 -19.27 -16.06 2.86
N SER A 173 -20.30 -16.80 2.45
CA SER A 173 -20.17 -18.20 2.10
C SER A 173 -19.29 -18.42 0.86
N GLU A 174 -19.46 -17.60 -0.19
CA GLU A 174 -18.62 -17.65 -1.39
C GLU A 174 -17.16 -17.28 -1.09
N ILE A 175 -16.93 -16.24 -0.28
CA ILE A 175 -15.60 -15.84 0.18
C ILE A 175 -14.93 -16.99 0.94
N MET A 176 -15.62 -17.62 1.89
CA MET A 176 -15.09 -18.75 2.65
C MET A 176 -14.70 -19.92 1.74
N GLN A 177 -15.51 -20.19 0.72
CA GLN A 177 -15.21 -21.23 -0.27
C GLN A 177 -13.97 -20.88 -1.12
N LYS A 178 -13.87 -19.64 -1.61
CA LYS A 178 -12.73 -19.16 -2.41
C LYS A 178 -11.41 -19.21 -1.64
N LEU A 179 -11.45 -18.94 -0.33
CA LEU A 179 -10.28 -18.89 0.54
C LEU A 179 -10.03 -20.18 1.31
N ASP A 180 -10.84 -21.23 1.11
CA ASP A 180 -10.80 -22.47 1.87
C ASP A 180 -10.81 -22.25 3.39
N ALA A 181 -11.64 -21.32 3.85
CA ALA A 181 -11.71 -20.88 5.24
C ALA A 181 -12.89 -21.54 5.97
N LYS A 182 -12.69 -21.92 7.23
CA LYS A 182 -13.70 -22.56 8.08
C LYS A 182 -14.76 -21.61 8.64
N ASN A 183 -14.42 -20.33 8.73
CA ASN A 183 -15.30 -19.28 9.23
C ASN A 183 -14.88 -17.92 8.65
N ARG A 184 -15.77 -16.91 8.81
CA ARG A 184 -15.56 -15.56 8.27
C ARG A 184 -14.32 -14.86 8.82
N MET A 185 -13.93 -15.13 10.08
CA MET A 185 -12.76 -14.51 10.71
C MET A 185 -11.46 -15.11 10.19
N GLU A 186 -11.45 -16.40 9.92
CA GLU A 186 -10.34 -17.06 9.25
C GLU A 186 -10.17 -16.55 7.83
N ALA A 187 -11.28 -16.42 7.06
CA ALA A 187 -11.26 -15.81 5.74
C ALA A 187 -10.68 -14.39 5.77
N ALA A 188 -11.11 -13.58 6.72
CA ALA A 188 -10.63 -12.21 6.89
C ALA A 188 -9.12 -12.16 7.20
N ARG A 189 -8.62 -13.05 8.08
CA ARG A 189 -7.18 -13.13 8.40
C ARG A 189 -6.34 -13.60 7.20
N ILE A 190 -6.84 -14.56 6.42
CA ILE A 190 -6.15 -15.00 5.20
C ILE A 190 -6.03 -13.83 4.22
N ALA A 191 -7.13 -13.12 3.98
CA ALA A 191 -7.16 -12.01 3.03
C ALA A 191 -6.30 -10.83 3.50
N GLU A 192 -6.31 -10.51 4.79
CA GLU A 192 -5.44 -9.48 5.40
C GLU A 192 -3.96 -9.88 5.28
N GLY A 193 -3.61 -11.11 5.66
CA GLY A 193 -2.24 -11.61 5.56
C GLY A 193 -1.68 -11.62 4.13
N LYS A 194 -2.54 -11.70 3.12
CA LYS A 194 -2.20 -11.58 1.70
C LYS A 194 -2.24 -10.13 1.17
N GLY A 195 -2.70 -9.18 1.98
CA GLY A 195 -2.89 -7.79 1.57
C GLY A 195 -4.03 -7.58 0.57
N TRP A 196 -5.00 -8.49 0.53
CA TRP A 196 -6.18 -8.38 -0.35
C TRP A 196 -7.28 -7.49 0.23
N ILE A 197 -7.24 -7.27 1.56
CA ILE A 197 -8.14 -6.35 2.26
C ILE A 197 -7.36 -5.40 3.17
#